data_81ceee177090620763e0cd22aaf3b4b3
#
_entry.id   81ceee177090620763e0cd22aaf3b4b3
#
_cell.length_a   1.000
_cell.length_b   1.000
_cell.length_c   1.000
_cell.angle_alpha   90.00
_cell.angle_beta   90.00
_cell.angle_gamma   90.00
#
_symmetry.space_group_name_H-M   'P 1'
#
loop_
_entity.id
_entity.type
_entity.pdbx_description
1 polymer ?
#
loop_
_entity_poly.entity_id
_entity_poly.type
_entity_poly.pdbx_seq_one_letter_code
_entity_poly.pdbx_strand_id
1 'polypeptide(L)'
;MPSRRLILMASLALGACAAPEKAPPPAAEAPPAVPVAAAKPQPKPQKPGPIPVRPLNVKTDCSFRDETGYNGALKLNVAEAKVQAFEAKVNIPKRGACRFDLKDFRQTKEMPAIELSQNKGRCIVRVWEQGERVTVAFQQCEKMCSGNSYSYLWPILNDRGKGSCA
;
A
#
# COMPACT_ATOMS: atom_id res chain seq x y z
N MET A 1 -9.25 -58.80 -37.03
CA MET A 1 -10.02 -58.51 -38.25
C MET A 1 -9.97 -57.02 -38.46
N PRO A 2 -9.40 -56.52 -39.53
CA PRO A 2 -9.11 -55.11 -39.69
C PRO A 2 -10.16 -54.39 -40.49
N SER A 3 -10.64 -53.28 -40.02
CA SER A 3 -11.51 -52.34 -40.73
C SER A 3 -10.74 -51.24 -41.40
N ARG A 4 -10.87 -51.17 -42.70
CA ARG A 4 -10.22 -50.21 -43.62
C ARG A 4 -10.71 -48.80 -43.41
N ARG A 5 -9.77 -47.89 -43.38
CA ARG A 5 -10.00 -46.44 -43.38
C ARG A 5 -10.09 -45.90 -44.78
N LEU A 6 -11.14 -45.18 -45.05
CA LEU A 6 -11.30 -44.35 -46.26
C LEU A 6 -10.73 -42.95 -45.98
N ILE A 7 -9.75 -42.55 -46.75
CA ILE A 7 -9.15 -41.22 -46.69
C ILE A 7 -9.85 -40.39 -47.77
N LEU A 8 -10.57 -39.35 -47.34
CA LEU A 8 -11.13 -38.34 -48.24
C LEU A 8 -10.19 -37.15 -48.25
N MET A 9 -9.57 -36.91 -49.39
CA MET A 9 -8.80 -35.70 -49.70
C MET A 9 -9.76 -34.57 -50.06
N ALA A 10 -9.84 -33.51 -49.27
CA ALA A 10 -10.53 -32.29 -49.60
C ALA A 10 -9.52 -31.22 -50.02
N SER A 11 -9.61 -30.83 -51.28
CA SER A 11 -8.79 -29.76 -51.86
C SER A 11 -9.28 -28.39 -51.42
N LEU A 12 -8.42 -27.60 -50.75
CA LEU A 12 -8.71 -26.20 -50.45
C LEU A 12 -8.33 -25.31 -51.64
N ALA A 13 -9.33 -24.61 -52.16
CA ALA A 13 -9.13 -23.49 -53.09
C ALA A 13 -8.81 -22.22 -52.27
N LEU A 14 -7.65 -21.61 -52.49
CA LEU A 14 -7.31 -20.29 -51.96
C LEU A 14 -8.03 -19.21 -52.75
N GLY A 15 -9.06 -18.61 -52.17
CA GLY A 15 -9.66 -17.38 -52.65
C GLY A 15 -8.94 -16.17 -52.01
N ALA A 16 -8.17 -15.45 -52.80
CA ALA A 16 -7.59 -14.17 -52.41
C ALA A 16 -8.67 -13.09 -52.43
N CYS A 17 -9.20 -12.67 -51.30
CA CYS A 17 -10.01 -11.46 -51.16
C CYS A 17 -9.07 -10.28 -50.92
N ALA A 18 -8.86 -9.44 -51.93
CA ALA A 18 -8.28 -8.12 -51.81
C ALA A 18 -9.28 -7.20 -51.08
N ALA A 19 -8.93 -6.76 -49.86
CA ALA A 19 -9.69 -5.75 -49.13
C ALA A 19 -9.39 -4.36 -49.73
N PRO A 20 -10.39 -3.47 -49.89
CA PRO A 20 -10.15 -2.10 -50.32
C PRO A 20 -9.42 -1.33 -49.22
N GLU A 21 -8.32 -0.74 -49.62
CA GLU A 21 -7.50 0.17 -48.80
C GLU A 21 -8.33 1.40 -48.40
N LYS A 22 -8.67 1.48 -47.11
CA LYS A 22 -9.43 2.58 -46.55
C LYS A 22 -8.49 3.77 -46.41
N ALA A 23 -8.77 4.84 -47.14
CA ALA A 23 -8.02 6.10 -47.03
C ALA A 23 -7.89 6.57 -45.58
N PRO A 24 -6.71 7.12 -45.17
CA PRO A 24 -6.52 7.63 -43.83
C PRO A 24 -7.48 8.79 -43.56
N PRO A 25 -8.07 8.85 -42.35
CA PRO A 25 -8.90 9.97 -41.96
C PRO A 25 -8.09 11.27 -41.94
N PRO A 26 -8.70 12.44 -42.28
CA PRO A 26 -8.02 13.73 -42.19
C PRO A 26 -7.48 13.97 -40.78
N ALA A 27 -6.26 14.47 -40.72
CA ALA A 27 -5.59 14.81 -39.47
C ALA A 27 -6.47 15.76 -38.64
N ALA A 28 -6.90 15.29 -37.48
CA ALA A 28 -7.59 16.16 -36.52
C ALA A 28 -6.62 17.26 -36.08
N GLU A 29 -7.03 18.50 -36.30
CA GLU A 29 -6.34 19.69 -35.79
C GLU A 29 -6.10 19.56 -34.31
N ALA A 30 -4.83 19.65 -33.89
CA ALA A 30 -4.44 19.56 -32.49
C ALA A 30 -5.08 20.73 -31.72
N PRO A 31 -5.70 20.48 -30.55
CA PRO A 31 -6.23 21.55 -29.71
C PRO A 31 -5.11 22.53 -29.32
N PRO A 32 -5.39 23.84 -29.19
CA PRO A 32 -4.39 24.82 -28.81
C PRO A 32 -3.77 24.44 -27.47
N ALA A 33 -2.42 24.44 -27.42
CA ALA A 33 -1.65 24.14 -26.24
C ALA A 33 -2.02 25.10 -25.10
N VAL A 34 -2.70 24.58 -24.06
CA VAL A 34 -2.93 25.31 -22.82
C VAL A 34 -1.59 25.56 -22.16
N PRO A 35 -1.25 26.80 -21.73
CA PRO A 35 0.01 27.05 -21.04
C PRO A 35 0.11 26.17 -19.80
N VAL A 36 1.01 25.20 -19.81
CA VAL A 36 1.32 24.40 -18.63
C VAL A 36 2.00 25.34 -17.64
N ALA A 37 1.27 25.73 -16.60
CA ALA A 37 1.85 26.44 -15.48
C ALA A 37 3.06 25.65 -14.95
N ALA A 38 4.22 26.31 -14.86
CA ALA A 38 5.46 25.67 -14.42
C ALA A 38 5.23 24.94 -13.08
N ALA A 39 5.24 23.62 -13.14
CA ALA A 39 5.14 22.79 -11.96
C ALA A 39 6.30 23.13 -11.01
N LYS A 40 5.97 23.50 -9.76
CA LYS A 40 6.98 23.70 -8.72
C LYS A 40 7.85 22.44 -8.65
N PRO A 41 9.19 22.57 -8.53
CA PRO A 41 10.08 21.42 -8.43
C PRO A 41 9.60 20.48 -7.32
N GLN A 42 9.19 19.28 -7.68
CA GLN A 42 8.90 18.25 -6.68
C GLN A 42 10.22 17.86 -6.01
N PRO A 43 10.27 17.79 -4.66
CA PRO A 43 11.43 17.29 -3.96
C PRO A 43 11.79 15.91 -4.50
N LYS A 44 13.06 15.72 -4.90
CA LYS A 44 13.53 14.41 -5.35
C LYS A 44 13.24 13.37 -4.25
N PRO A 45 12.75 12.15 -4.59
CA PRO A 45 12.59 11.09 -3.64
C PRO A 45 13.92 10.82 -2.93
N GLN A 46 14.03 11.19 -1.67
CA GLN A 46 15.20 10.89 -0.87
C GLN A 46 15.19 9.40 -0.59
N LYS A 47 16.29 8.70 -0.89
CA LYS A 47 16.48 7.31 -0.47
C LYS A 47 16.35 7.27 1.06
N PRO A 48 15.54 6.35 1.62
CA PRO A 48 15.43 6.20 3.06
C PRO A 48 16.82 5.96 3.66
N GLY A 49 17.23 6.81 4.60
CA GLY A 49 18.47 6.63 5.36
C GLY A 49 18.37 5.45 6.35
N PRO A 50 19.46 5.08 7.01
CA PRO A 50 19.42 4.07 8.06
C PRO A 50 18.52 4.52 9.22
N ILE A 51 17.93 3.55 9.93
CA ILE A 51 17.14 3.82 11.13
C ILE A 51 18.08 4.37 12.22
N PRO A 52 17.82 5.57 12.78
CA PRO A 52 18.69 6.15 13.80
C PRO A 52 18.63 5.33 15.09
N VAL A 53 19.80 5.13 15.73
CA VAL A 53 19.91 4.45 17.03
C VAL A 53 19.82 5.52 18.13
N ARG A 54 18.61 6.02 18.36
CA ARG A 54 18.31 6.98 19.44
C ARG A 54 16.88 6.75 19.93
N PRO A 55 16.55 7.15 21.18
CA PRO A 55 15.19 7.04 21.68
C PRO A 55 14.21 7.81 20.79
N LEU A 56 13.14 7.12 20.38
CA LEU A 56 12.07 7.74 19.60
C LEU A 56 11.20 8.60 20.52
N ASN A 57 10.93 9.82 20.07
CA ASN A 57 9.96 10.73 20.66
C ASN A 57 8.97 11.13 19.58
N VAL A 58 7.69 10.74 19.72
CA VAL A 58 6.63 11.09 18.77
C VAL A 58 5.28 11.15 19.47
N LYS A 59 4.48 12.15 19.13
CA LYS A 59 3.08 12.25 19.51
C LYS A 59 2.28 12.60 18.28
N THR A 60 1.36 11.71 17.89
CA THR A 60 0.50 11.93 16.74
C THR A 60 -0.91 11.40 16.99
N ASP A 61 -1.89 12.09 16.41
CA ASP A 61 -3.28 11.66 16.32
C ASP A 61 -3.75 12.10 14.94
N CYS A 62 -3.81 11.15 14.00
CA CYS A 62 -4.04 11.44 12.59
C CYS A 62 -4.93 10.38 11.95
N SER A 63 -5.59 10.79 10.89
CA SER A 63 -6.37 9.89 10.04
C SER A 63 -5.98 10.08 8.58
N PHE A 64 -6.27 9.08 7.77
CA PHE A 64 -6.03 9.08 6.34
C PHE A 64 -7.16 8.41 5.59
N ARG A 65 -7.30 8.79 4.33
CA ARG A 65 -8.19 8.14 3.36
C ARG A 65 -7.62 8.34 1.97
N ASP A 66 -7.60 7.29 1.17
CA ASP A 66 -7.25 7.37 -0.24
C ASP A 66 -8.49 7.30 -1.15
N GLU A 67 -8.27 7.43 -2.45
CA GLU A 67 -9.30 7.41 -3.49
C GLU A 67 -9.99 6.05 -3.66
N THR A 68 -9.35 4.96 -3.21
CA THR A 68 -9.93 3.60 -3.23
C THR A 68 -10.89 3.38 -2.05
N GLY A 69 -10.93 4.31 -1.11
CA GLY A 69 -11.68 4.24 0.14
C GLY A 69 -10.95 3.50 1.26
N TYR A 70 -9.67 3.09 1.03
CA TYR A 70 -8.79 2.62 2.10
C TYR A 70 -8.60 3.76 3.10
N ASN A 71 -8.88 3.52 4.35
CA ASN A 71 -8.83 4.59 5.35
C ASN A 71 -8.42 4.04 6.72
N GLY A 72 -7.90 4.92 7.55
CA GLY A 72 -7.50 4.55 8.89
C GLY A 72 -7.25 5.74 9.79
N ALA A 73 -6.93 5.42 11.05
CA ALA A 73 -6.52 6.37 12.06
C ALA A 73 -5.39 5.78 12.90
N LEU A 74 -4.49 6.63 13.34
CA LEU A 74 -3.38 6.29 14.23
C LEU A 74 -3.33 7.30 15.37
N LYS A 75 -3.36 6.80 16.61
CA LYS A 75 -2.98 7.54 17.81
C LYS A 75 -1.73 6.89 18.39
N LEU A 76 -0.65 7.63 18.46
CA LEU A 76 0.63 7.14 18.96
C LEU A 76 1.28 8.20 19.85
N ASN A 77 1.68 7.80 21.05
CA ASN A 77 2.49 8.61 21.95
C ASN A 77 3.67 7.77 22.45
N VAL A 78 4.86 8.20 22.09
CA VAL A 78 6.13 7.59 22.53
C VAL A 78 7.00 8.67 23.12
N ALA A 79 7.47 8.45 24.33
CA ALA A 79 8.43 9.30 25.02
C ALA A 79 9.63 8.45 25.45
N GLU A 80 10.83 8.90 25.09
CA GLU A 80 12.10 8.21 25.39
C GLU A 80 12.02 6.70 25.05
N ALA A 81 11.55 6.41 23.83
CA ALA A 81 11.33 5.05 23.29
C ALA A 81 10.29 4.21 24.10
N LYS A 82 9.58 4.77 25.06
CA LYS A 82 8.51 4.09 25.80
C LYS A 82 7.15 4.45 25.20
N VAL A 83 6.38 3.45 24.80
CA VAL A 83 5.04 3.65 24.26
C VAL A 83 4.05 3.90 25.40
N GLN A 84 3.47 5.09 25.40
CA GLN A 84 2.48 5.54 26.38
C GLN A 84 1.05 5.40 25.87
N ALA A 85 0.85 5.50 24.54
CA ALA A 85 -0.42 5.27 23.89
C ALA A 85 -0.19 4.71 22.50
N PHE A 86 -1.01 3.74 22.11
CA PHE A 86 -1.04 3.21 20.76
C PHE A 86 -2.46 2.72 20.46
N GLU A 87 -3.05 3.27 19.43
CA GLU A 87 -4.29 2.81 18.83
C GLU A 87 -4.18 2.96 17.32
N ALA A 88 -4.47 1.91 16.57
CA ALA A 88 -4.54 1.96 15.13
C ALA A 88 -5.81 1.25 14.63
N LYS A 89 -6.48 1.88 13.69
CA LYS A 89 -7.66 1.33 12.99
C LYS A 89 -7.45 1.50 11.51
N VAL A 90 -7.65 0.44 10.76
CA VAL A 90 -7.58 0.48 9.29
C VAL A 90 -8.79 -0.23 8.74
N ASN A 91 -9.52 0.43 7.87
CA ASN A 91 -10.67 -0.12 7.16
C ASN A 91 -10.33 -0.29 5.68
N ILE A 92 -10.52 -1.49 5.18
CA ILE A 92 -10.21 -1.89 3.82
C ILE A 92 -11.52 -2.28 3.13
N PRO A 93 -12.02 -1.48 2.18
CA PRO A 93 -13.32 -1.68 1.55
C PRO A 93 -13.46 -3.10 1.01
N LYS A 94 -14.59 -3.74 1.30
CA LYS A 94 -14.94 -5.11 0.87
C LYS A 94 -14.02 -6.22 1.41
N ARG A 95 -13.05 -5.90 2.28
CA ARG A 95 -12.08 -6.87 2.83
C ARG A 95 -12.19 -7.01 4.34
N GLY A 96 -12.65 -5.97 5.04
CA GLY A 96 -12.77 -5.93 6.48
C GLY A 96 -11.96 -4.80 7.11
N ALA A 97 -11.65 -4.95 8.39
CA ALA A 97 -10.91 -3.94 9.14
C ALA A 97 -9.93 -4.58 10.12
N CYS A 98 -8.85 -3.88 10.42
CA CYS A 98 -7.89 -4.24 11.46
C CYS A 98 -7.95 -3.22 12.60
N ARG A 99 -7.79 -3.70 13.85
CA ARG A 99 -7.81 -2.87 15.06
C ARG A 99 -6.71 -3.30 15.99
N PHE A 100 -6.00 -2.32 16.51
CA PHE A 100 -4.89 -2.50 17.43
C PHE A 100 -5.05 -1.51 18.57
N ASP A 101 -4.84 -1.97 19.80
CA ASP A 101 -4.94 -1.16 21.01
C ASP A 101 -3.78 -1.57 21.94
N LEU A 102 -3.10 -0.62 22.57
CA LEU A 102 -1.94 -0.87 23.44
C LEU A 102 -2.21 -1.91 24.53
N LYS A 103 -3.45 -1.98 25.04
CA LYS A 103 -3.84 -2.96 26.10
C LYS A 103 -3.64 -4.41 25.67
N ASP A 104 -3.66 -4.69 24.35
CA ASP A 104 -3.48 -6.03 23.79
C ASP A 104 -2.01 -6.40 23.61
N PHE A 105 -1.09 -5.46 23.88
CA PHE A 105 0.33 -5.60 23.62
C PHE A 105 1.17 -5.28 24.87
N ARG A 106 2.39 -5.79 24.87
CA ARG A 106 3.47 -5.35 25.73
C ARG A 106 4.65 -4.91 24.89
N GLN A 107 5.37 -3.89 25.33
CA GLN A 107 6.59 -3.47 24.66
C GLN A 107 7.72 -4.45 24.99
N THR A 108 8.38 -5.00 23.97
CA THR A 108 9.45 -6.00 24.07
C THR A 108 10.80 -5.46 23.63
N LYS A 109 10.81 -4.35 22.88
CA LYS A 109 12.03 -3.70 22.40
C LYS A 109 11.86 -2.19 22.31
N GLU A 110 12.94 -1.45 22.50
CA GLU A 110 12.94 0.01 22.47
C GLU A 110 13.69 0.60 21.27
N MET A 111 14.84 0.03 20.92
CA MET A 111 15.74 0.56 19.88
C MET A 111 16.35 -0.54 19.03
N PRO A 112 16.76 -0.28 17.79
CA PRO A 112 16.55 0.94 17.00
C PRO A 112 15.11 1.08 16.50
N ALA A 113 14.30 0.02 16.59
CA ALA A 113 12.87 -0.01 16.34
C ALA A 113 12.15 -0.51 17.59
N ILE A 114 11.09 0.16 17.98
CA ILE A 114 10.21 -0.29 19.05
C ILE A 114 9.48 -1.54 18.57
N GLU A 115 9.33 -2.54 19.43
CA GLU A 115 8.48 -3.70 19.19
C GLU A 115 7.42 -3.82 20.28
N LEU A 116 6.16 -3.94 19.86
CA LEU A 116 5.03 -4.29 20.69
C LEU A 116 4.61 -5.72 20.30
N SER A 117 4.73 -6.64 21.24
CA SER A 117 4.30 -8.04 21.05
C SER A 117 2.93 -8.27 21.67
N GLN A 118 2.05 -8.91 20.94
CA GLN A 118 0.70 -9.24 21.40
C GLN A 118 0.76 -10.13 22.66
N ASN A 119 -0.04 -9.80 23.69
CA ASN A 119 -0.05 -10.51 24.96
C ASN A 119 -0.48 -11.99 24.81
N LYS A 120 -1.43 -12.25 23.93
CA LYS A 120 -1.97 -13.60 23.65
C LYS A 120 -2.05 -13.84 22.14
N GLY A 121 -0.89 -13.95 21.49
CA GLY A 121 -0.84 -14.15 20.05
C GLY A 121 0.55 -13.97 19.47
N ARG A 122 0.63 -13.83 18.15
CA ARG A 122 1.90 -13.69 17.42
C ARG A 122 2.07 -12.33 16.75
N CYS A 123 1.07 -11.47 16.87
CA CYS A 123 1.13 -10.14 16.26
C CYS A 123 2.26 -9.32 16.87
N ILE A 124 3.06 -8.72 16.02
CA ILE A 124 4.13 -7.80 16.37
C ILE A 124 3.88 -6.48 15.64
N VAL A 125 3.81 -5.40 16.38
CA VAL A 125 3.80 -4.05 15.83
C VAL A 125 5.18 -3.47 15.98
N ARG A 126 5.75 -2.96 14.89
CA ARG A 126 7.04 -2.27 14.88
C ARG A 126 6.86 -0.80 14.58
N VAL A 127 7.56 0.03 15.36
CA VAL A 127 7.54 1.48 15.20
C VAL A 127 8.97 1.98 15.11
N TRP A 128 9.29 2.73 14.05
CA TRP A 128 10.62 3.33 13.87
C TRP A 128 10.54 4.66 13.13
N GLU A 129 11.57 5.46 13.34
CA GLU A 129 11.78 6.71 12.62
C GLU A 129 12.67 6.47 11.40
N GLN A 130 12.33 7.10 10.28
CA GLN A 130 13.15 7.10 9.07
C GLN A 130 13.02 8.45 8.37
N GLY A 131 14.04 9.30 8.54
CA GLY A 131 13.97 10.70 8.13
C GLY A 131 12.83 11.44 8.83
N GLU A 132 12.00 12.12 8.07
CA GLU A 132 10.85 12.87 8.58
C GLU A 132 9.62 12.01 8.87
N ARG A 133 9.72 10.69 8.73
CA ARG A 133 8.58 9.78 8.87
C ARG A 133 8.75 8.84 10.04
N VAL A 134 7.64 8.57 10.72
CA VAL A 134 7.49 7.44 11.63
C VAL A 134 6.65 6.38 10.95
N THR A 135 7.16 5.18 10.88
CA THR A 135 6.49 4.03 10.29
C THR A 135 5.95 3.12 11.38
N VAL A 136 4.70 2.71 11.24
CA VAL A 136 4.05 1.68 12.06
C VAL A 136 3.72 0.49 11.18
N ALA A 137 4.40 -0.63 11.37
CA ALA A 137 4.23 -1.86 10.59
C ALA A 137 3.69 -3.02 11.44
N PHE A 138 2.99 -3.93 10.80
CA PHE A 138 2.26 -5.02 11.41
C PHE A 138 2.73 -6.36 10.86
N GLN A 139 3.12 -7.29 11.72
CA GLN A 139 3.60 -8.61 11.35
C GLN A 139 2.81 -9.70 12.07
N GLN A 140 2.37 -10.74 11.35
CA GLN A 140 1.61 -11.87 11.89
C GLN A 140 0.34 -11.47 12.67
N CYS A 141 -0.35 -10.44 12.17
CA CYS A 141 -1.46 -9.79 12.87
C CYS A 141 -2.85 -10.20 12.32
N GLU A 142 -2.97 -11.35 11.68
CA GLU A 142 -4.20 -11.84 11.05
C GLU A 142 -5.38 -11.84 12.04
N LYS A 143 -5.14 -12.21 13.30
CA LYS A 143 -6.17 -12.27 14.34
C LYS A 143 -6.66 -10.91 14.85
N MET A 144 -5.93 -9.83 14.52
CA MET A 144 -6.34 -8.46 14.82
C MET A 144 -7.22 -7.86 13.72
N CYS A 145 -7.51 -8.64 12.70
CA CYS A 145 -8.22 -8.22 11.49
C CYS A 145 -9.45 -9.09 11.25
N SER A 146 -10.49 -8.51 10.65
CA SER A 146 -11.67 -9.23 10.17
C SER A 146 -11.57 -9.54 8.67
N GLY A 147 -12.25 -10.60 8.22
CA GLY A 147 -12.23 -11.02 6.82
C GLY A 147 -10.80 -11.37 6.36
N ASN A 148 -10.44 -10.90 5.18
CA ASN A 148 -9.08 -11.06 4.64
C ASN A 148 -8.31 -9.73 4.59
N SER A 149 -8.68 -8.76 5.43
CA SER A 149 -8.11 -7.42 5.42
C SER A 149 -6.61 -7.40 5.74
N TYR A 150 -6.10 -8.35 6.53
CA TYR A 150 -4.67 -8.41 6.85
C TYR A 150 -3.78 -8.51 5.61
N SER A 151 -4.19 -9.25 4.58
CA SER A 151 -3.43 -9.38 3.32
C SER A 151 -3.30 -8.07 2.53
N TYR A 152 -4.07 -7.05 2.89
CA TYR A 152 -4.09 -5.72 2.28
C TYR A 152 -3.69 -4.63 3.27
N LEU A 153 -3.20 -5.00 4.45
CA LEU A 153 -2.78 -4.06 5.47
C LEU A 153 -1.38 -3.53 5.15
N TRP A 154 -1.29 -2.25 4.85
CA TRP A 154 -0.03 -1.54 4.65
C TRP A 154 0.47 -0.91 5.95
N PRO A 155 1.79 -0.68 6.07
CA PRO A 155 2.30 0.15 7.16
C PRO A 155 1.67 1.54 7.14
N ILE A 156 1.39 2.09 8.33
CA ILE A 156 0.94 3.46 8.45
C ILE A 156 2.18 4.36 8.53
N LEU A 157 2.21 5.38 7.70
CA LEU A 157 3.28 6.37 7.66
C LEU A 157 2.78 7.67 8.28
N ASN A 158 3.43 8.16 9.33
CA ASN A 158 3.18 9.47 9.91
C ASN A 158 4.30 10.44 9.49
N ASP A 159 3.94 11.50 8.79
CA ASP A 159 4.84 12.61 8.47
C ASP A 159 4.90 13.56 9.66
N ARG A 160 6.04 13.65 10.32
CA ARG A 160 6.25 14.46 11.53
C ARG A 160 6.15 15.95 11.28
N GLY A 161 6.61 16.39 10.11
CA GLY A 161 6.58 17.81 9.73
C GLY A 161 5.16 18.31 9.44
N LYS A 162 4.32 17.43 8.88
CA LYS A 162 2.94 17.76 8.50
C LYS A 162 1.91 17.31 9.52
N GLY A 163 2.26 16.41 10.43
CA GLY A 163 1.31 15.77 11.36
C GLY A 163 0.27 14.90 10.67
N SER A 164 0.46 14.55 9.38
CA SER A 164 -0.46 13.76 8.59
C SER A 164 -0.06 12.29 8.56
N CYS A 165 -1.05 11.42 8.32
CA CYS A 165 -0.85 9.99 8.08
C CYS A 165 -1.20 9.59 6.64
N ALA A 166 -0.59 8.49 6.18
CA ALA A 166 -0.91 7.80 4.93
C ALA A 166 -0.73 6.28 5.11
#